data_5e9fe94a3ee18381b060be35cf78f0c4
#
_entry.id   5e9fe94a3ee18381b060be35cf78f0c4
#
_cell.length_a   1.000
_cell.length_b   1.000
_cell.length_c   1.000
_cell.angle_alpha   90.00
_cell.angle_beta   90.00
_cell.angle_gamma   90.00
#
_symmetry.space_group_name_H-M   'P 1'
#
loop_
_entity.id
_entity.type
_entity.pdbx_description
1 polymer ?
#
loop_
_entity_poly.entity_id
_entity_poly.type
_entity_poly.pdbx_seq_one_letter_code
_entity_poly.pdbx_strand_id
1 'polypeptide(L)'
;SASFFAKGKLADLLIVATTDRAHTEPSVRGMQLGYDILLEKPIATSKEECGRIEAAAQKYRRRVIVCHVLRYSPFFRKIRELIAGGGFGKVVTVNHTENVGYWHFAHSFVRGNWRNEEESTFMLLAKCCHELDILVYLIGANCSAVSSMGELSWFYPGNPEKGADFCFECAKKDCPYNAEKFYLANPLWVKVPALPEEGREEFIRSWVNRKENPYARCVYACDNDVVDHQIVNMQFENGATAHLTLTAFTKDFYRNIKVCLEKGVIEGDMRDKKLRVCRFGQEEEIIDLSDAFSDAHGGGDARLIDDVCEIMEGRKKFSHTSIGASMQSHKIAFAAEESRKSGGEVKKV
;
A
#
# COMPACT_ATOMS: atom_id res chain seq x y z
N SER A 1 18.37 -5.53 -17.40
CA SER A 1 18.02 -4.11 -17.58
C SER A 1 19.01 -3.38 -18.48
N ALA A 2 20.34 -3.59 -18.37
CA ALA A 2 21.33 -2.91 -19.24
C ALA A 2 21.07 -3.13 -20.73
N SER A 3 20.76 -4.36 -21.13
CA SER A 3 20.44 -4.73 -22.53
C SER A 3 19.15 -4.07 -23.06
N PHE A 4 18.17 -3.79 -22.20
CA PHE A 4 16.96 -3.07 -22.58
C PHE A 4 17.29 -1.61 -22.93
N PHE A 5 18.00 -0.91 -22.06
CA PHE A 5 18.35 0.50 -22.25
C PHE A 5 19.36 0.74 -23.37
N ALA A 6 20.14 -0.27 -23.75
CA ALA A 6 21.05 -0.20 -24.93
C ALA A 6 20.30 -0.04 -26.27
N LYS A 7 19.00 -0.38 -26.31
CA LYS A 7 18.16 -0.23 -27.51
C LYS A 7 17.63 1.20 -27.72
N GLY A 8 17.90 2.13 -26.79
CA GLY A 8 17.38 3.50 -26.85
C GLY A 8 15.90 3.59 -26.46
N LYS A 9 15.23 4.67 -26.85
CA LYS A 9 13.80 4.90 -26.60
C LYS A 9 12.93 4.08 -27.54
N LEU A 10 12.12 3.18 -27.01
CA LEU A 10 11.24 2.28 -27.77
C LEU A 10 9.75 2.68 -27.69
N ALA A 11 9.37 3.50 -26.70
CA ALA A 11 8.00 3.93 -26.44
C ALA A 11 7.99 5.29 -25.74
N ASP A 12 6.83 5.89 -25.55
CA ASP A 12 6.72 7.17 -24.83
C ASP A 12 6.65 7.01 -23.33
N LEU A 13 6.13 5.87 -22.85
CA LEU A 13 5.98 5.52 -21.43
C LEU A 13 6.81 4.29 -21.10
N LEU A 14 7.49 4.32 -19.97
CA LEU A 14 8.13 3.15 -19.34
C LEU A 14 7.39 2.81 -18.05
N ILE A 15 6.90 1.58 -17.92
CA ILE A 15 6.34 1.06 -16.69
C ILE A 15 7.48 0.46 -15.87
N VAL A 16 7.66 0.95 -14.65
CA VAL A 16 8.64 0.43 -13.68
C VAL A 16 7.88 -0.31 -12.59
N ALA A 17 7.83 -1.64 -12.70
CA ALA A 17 7.15 -2.56 -11.80
C ALA A 17 8.12 -3.65 -11.31
N THR A 18 9.32 -3.24 -10.95
CA THR A 18 10.35 -4.09 -10.35
C THR A 18 10.09 -4.26 -8.85
N THR A 19 10.98 -4.92 -8.12
CA THR A 19 10.92 -4.91 -6.64
C THR A 19 11.29 -3.52 -6.11
N ASP A 20 10.81 -3.19 -4.92
CA ASP A 20 10.86 -1.85 -4.30
C ASP A 20 12.25 -1.19 -4.37
N ARG A 21 13.31 -1.95 -4.05
CA ARG A 21 14.70 -1.48 -4.10
C ARG A 21 15.24 -1.23 -5.50
N ALA A 22 14.58 -1.74 -6.52
CA ALA A 22 15.04 -1.66 -7.90
C ALA A 22 14.28 -0.59 -8.72
N HIS A 23 13.55 0.31 -8.09
CA HIS A 23 12.77 1.36 -8.77
C HIS A 23 13.62 2.50 -9.32
N THR A 24 14.65 2.92 -8.57
CA THR A 24 15.39 4.15 -8.82
C THR A 24 16.14 4.12 -10.14
N GLU A 25 16.96 3.10 -10.35
CA GLU A 25 17.85 3.07 -11.51
C GLU A 25 17.10 3.00 -12.86
N PRO A 26 16.08 2.10 -13.05
CA PRO A 26 15.33 2.10 -14.30
C PRO A 26 14.51 3.38 -14.50
N SER A 27 14.00 4.01 -13.44
CA SER A 27 13.28 5.27 -13.54
C SER A 27 14.19 6.39 -14.03
N VAL A 28 15.36 6.58 -13.40
CA VAL A 28 16.33 7.62 -13.79
C VAL A 28 16.83 7.37 -15.21
N ARG A 29 17.20 6.14 -15.54
CA ARG A 29 17.70 5.78 -16.86
C ARG A 29 16.64 5.95 -17.94
N GLY A 30 15.39 5.57 -17.66
CA GLY A 30 14.26 5.79 -18.56
C GLY A 30 14.07 7.27 -18.87
N MET A 31 14.07 8.13 -17.83
CA MET A 31 13.93 9.58 -18.02
C MET A 31 15.09 10.19 -18.81
N GLN A 32 16.33 9.71 -18.63
CA GLN A 32 17.48 10.11 -19.43
C GLN A 32 17.28 9.83 -20.94
N LEU A 33 16.62 8.72 -21.27
CA LEU A 33 16.31 8.32 -22.66
C LEU A 33 15.03 9.00 -23.20
N GLY A 34 14.33 9.80 -22.38
CA GLY A 34 13.15 10.55 -22.80
C GLY A 34 11.82 9.83 -22.60
N TYR A 35 11.76 8.77 -21.80
CA TYR A 35 10.49 8.16 -21.39
C TYR A 35 9.81 9.01 -20.31
N ASP A 36 8.49 9.08 -20.33
CA ASP A 36 7.69 9.32 -19.14
C ASP A 36 7.60 8.01 -18.35
N ILE A 37 7.36 8.08 -17.04
CA ILE A 37 7.43 6.90 -16.14
C ILE A 37 6.08 6.67 -15.47
N LEU A 38 5.57 5.45 -15.55
CA LEU A 38 4.57 4.92 -14.63
C LEU A 38 5.32 4.06 -13.61
N LEU A 39 5.33 4.51 -12.36
CA LEU A 39 6.16 3.93 -11.29
C LEU A 39 5.30 3.24 -10.25
N GLU A 40 5.58 1.94 -10.02
CA GLU A 40 4.98 1.23 -8.88
C GLU A 40 5.40 1.85 -7.54
N LYS A 41 4.51 1.69 -6.57
CA LYS A 41 4.74 2.14 -5.18
C LYS A 41 5.56 1.07 -4.39
N PRO A 42 6.34 1.50 -3.39
CA PRO A 42 6.69 2.87 -3.05
C PRO A 42 7.60 3.49 -4.11
N ILE A 43 7.70 4.83 -4.15
CA ILE A 43 8.59 5.54 -5.11
C ILE A 43 10.01 4.97 -5.05
N ALA A 44 10.56 4.86 -3.85
CA ALA A 44 11.82 4.21 -3.55
C ALA A 44 11.88 3.87 -2.04
N THR A 45 12.95 3.19 -1.61
CA THR A 45 13.08 2.67 -0.24
C THR A 45 13.86 3.59 0.70
N SER A 46 14.39 4.72 0.21
CA SER A 46 15.04 5.77 1.02
C SER A 46 14.66 7.18 0.59
N LYS A 47 14.84 8.16 1.48
CA LYS A 47 14.63 9.60 1.20
C LYS A 47 15.51 10.06 0.04
N GLU A 48 16.75 9.64 0.02
CA GLU A 48 17.76 9.99 -1.00
C GLU A 48 17.35 9.49 -2.38
N GLU A 49 16.89 8.24 -2.47
CA GLU A 49 16.45 7.66 -3.74
C GLU A 49 15.15 8.30 -4.26
N CYS A 50 14.19 8.58 -3.37
CA CYS A 50 13.01 9.36 -3.74
C CYS A 50 13.40 10.73 -4.32
N GLY A 51 14.33 11.43 -3.68
CA GLY A 51 14.87 12.71 -4.15
C GLY A 51 15.62 12.58 -5.50
N ARG A 52 16.35 11.49 -5.74
CA ARG A 52 17.02 11.22 -7.03
C ARG A 52 16.01 11.08 -8.16
N ILE A 53 14.90 10.37 -7.96
CA ILE A 53 13.85 10.21 -8.98
C ILE A 53 13.17 11.55 -9.25
N GLU A 54 12.81 12.31 -8.20
CA GLU A 54 12.19 13.62 -8.34
C GLU A 54 13.10 14.62 -9.07
N ALA A 55 14.39 14.69 -8.70
CA ALA A 55 15.38 15.54 -9.36
C ALA A 55 15.58 15.15 -10.82
N ALA A 56 15.58 13.84 -11.15
CA ALA A 56 15.67 13.37 -12.51
C ALA A 56 14.44 13.77 -13.35
N ALA A 57 13.24 13.67 -12.76
CA ALA A 57 12.00 14.11 -13.42
C ALA A 57 12.06 15.60 -13.81
N GLN A 58 12.55 16.44 -12.90
CA GLN A 58 12.75 17.88 -13.15
C GLN A 58 13.83 18.12 -14.21
N LYS A 59 15.01 17.50 -14.05
CA LYS A 59 16.17 17.66 -14.94
C LYS A 59 15.87 17.30 -16.38
N TYR A 60 15.21 16.16 -16.59
CA TYR A 60 14.90 15.63 -17.93
C TYR A 60 13.52 16.07 -18.41
N ARG A 61 12.77 16.86 -17.62
CA ARG A 61 11.41 17.33 -17.95
C ARG A 61 10.49 16.18 -18.34
N ARG A 62 10.54 15.09 -17.55
CA ARG A 62 9.70 13.91 -17.75
C ARG A 62 8.63 13.81 -16.66
N ARG A 63 7.48 13.28 -17.06
CA ARG A 63 6.39 12.99 -16.12
C ARG A 63 6.70 11.69 -15.39
N VAL A 64 6.47 11.67 -14.09
CA VAL A 64 6.47 10.45 -13.28
C VAL A 64 5.13 10.37 -12.60
N ILE A 65 4.38 9.31 -12.92
CA ILE A 65 3.07 8.98 -12.37
C ILE A 65 3.28 7.82 -11.41
N VAL A 66 2.93 7.99 -10.14
CA VAL A 66 3.09 6.94 -9.11
C VAL A 66 1.79 6.14 -8.99
N CYS A 67 1.89 4.82 -8.88
CA CYS A 67 0.74 3.91 -8.79
C CYS A 67 0.03 3.98 -7.43
N HIS A 68 -0.34 5.20 -6.98
CA HIS A 68 -1.23 5.39 -5.83
C HIS A 68 -2.69 5.19 -6.24
N VAL A 69 -3.01 3.94 -6.58
CA VAL A 69 -4.29 3.51 -7.17
C VAL A 69 -5.52 3.88 -6.34
N LEU A 70 -5.38 4.00 -5.00
CA LEU A 70 -6.50 4.34 -4.12
C LEU A 70 -7.08 5.73 -4.36
N ARG A 71 -6.29 6.70 -4.87
CA ARG A 71 -6.83 8.01 -5.28
C ARG A 71 -7.84 7.91 -6.43
N TYR A 72 -7.79 6.83 -7.19
CA TYR A 72 -8.68 6.55 -8.32
C TYR A 72 -9.86 5.65 -7.92
N SER A 73 -9.84 5.04 -6.73
CA SER A 73 -10.97 4.27 -6.21
C SER A 73 -12.22 5.13 -6.07
N PRO A 74 -13.39 4.70 -6.56
CA PRO A 74 -14.67 5.39 -6.38
C PRO A 74 -14.94 5.78 -4.93
N PHE A 75 -14.54 4.94 -3.99
CA PHE A 75 -14.73 5.15 -2.57
C PHE A 75 -14.04 6.43 -2.08
N PHE A 76 -12.73 6.56 -2.28
CA PHE A 76 -11.97 7.73 -1.85
C PHE A 76 -12.22 8.96 -2.73
N ARG A 77 -12.51 8.77 -4.01
CA ARG A 77 -12.93 9.86 -4.89
C ARG A 77 -14.24 10.49 -4.42
N LYS A 78 -15.21 9.66 -4.03
CA LYS A 78 -16.50 10.16 -3.52
C LYS A 78 -16.33 10.93 -2.22
N ILE A 79 -15.50 10.44 -1.29
CA ILE A 79 -15.17 11.18 -0.06
C ILE A 79 -14.55 12.55 -0.41
N ARG A 80 -13.57 12.58 -1.32
CA ARG A 80 -12.91 13.81 -1.75
C ARG A 80 -13.87 14.79 -2.42
N GLU A 81 -14.78 14.28 -3.24
CA GLU A 81 -15.84 15.05 -3.90
C GLU A 81 -16.77 15.72 -2.88
N LEU A 82 -17.23 14.97 -1.88
CA LEU A 82 -18.07 15.48 -0.80
C LEU A 82 -17.36 16.57 0.01
N ILE A 83 -16.07 16.39 0.32
CA ILE A 83 -15.26 17.40 1.00
C ILE A 83 -15.14 18.66 0.13
N ALA A 84 -14.81 18.50 -1.15
CA ALA A 84 -14.60 19.59 -2.09
C ALA A 84 -15.89 20.38 -2.40
N GLY A 85 -17.05 19.74 -2.28
CA GLY A 85 -18.37 20.38 -2.47
C GLY A 85 -18.71 21.45 -1.44
N GLY A 86 -17.89 21.64 -0.40
CA GLY A 86 -17.94 22.79 0.53
C GLY A 86 -19.06 22.75 1.58
N GLY A 87 -20.01 21.81 1.48
CA GLY A 87 -21.15 21.75 2.41
C GLY A 87 -20.81 21.29 3.83
N PHE A 88 -19.62 20.70 4.03
CA PHE A 88 -19.14 20.17 5.31
C PHE A 88 -18.17 21.07 6.07
N GLY A 89 -17.67 22.14 5.44
CA GLY A 89 -16.55 22.91 6.00
C GLY A 89 -15.22 22.18 5.85
N LYS A 90 -14.24 22.51 6.71
CA LYS A 90 -12.89 21.93 6.66
C LYS A 90 -12.84 20.56 7.31
N VAL A 91 -11.89 19.75 6.89
CA VAL A 91 -11.53 18.51 7.61
C VAL A 91 -10.87 18.89 8.93
N VAL A 92 -11.37 18.31 10.02
CA VAL A 92 -10.87 18.53 11.39
C VAL A 92 -9.98 17.35 11.81
N THR A 93 -10.49 16.11 11.67
CA THR A 93 -9.71 14.93 11.99
C THR A 93 -10.13 13.74 11.12
N VAL A 94 -9.16 12.86 10.83
CA VAL A 94 -9.39 11.62 10.08
C VAL A 94 -8.86 10.43 10.87
N ASN A 95 -9.71 9.42 11.06
CA ASN A 95 -9.29 8.10 11.54
C ASN A 95 -9.33 7.12 10.37
N HIS A 96 -8.22 6.46 10.11
CA HIS A 96 -8.08 5.48 9.03
C HIS A 96 -7.44 4.20 9.54
N THR A 97 -7.90 3.06 9.05
CA THR A 97 -7.33 1.77 9.41
C THR A 97 -7.08 0.92 8.17
N GLU A 98 -5.85 0.43 8.06
CA GLU A 98 -5.46 -0.64 7.14
C GLU A 98 -5.49 -1.97 7.89
N ASN A 99 -6.50 -2.77 7.61
CA ASN A 99 -6.66 -4.12 8.13
C ASN A 99 -6.05 -5.09 7.12
N VAL A 100 -4.83 -5.56 7.39
CA VAL A 100 -4.07 -6.36 6.40
C VAL A 100 -4.63 -7.76 6.25
N GLY A 101 -5.29 -8.29 7.30
CA GLY A 101 -5.72 -9.67 7.36
C GLY A 101 -4.56 -10.64 7.72
N TYR A 102 -4.79 -11.50 8.69
CA TYR A 102 -3.77 -12.40 9.25
C TYR A 102 -3.10 -13.28 8.19
N TRP A 103 -3.85 -13.75 7.24
CA TRP A 103 -3.39 -14.63 6.17
C TRP A 103 -2.57 -13.90 5.11
N HIS A 104 -2.98 -12.65 4.76
CA HIS A 104 -2.25 -11.81 3.82
C HIS A 104 -0.91 -11.37 4.42
N PHE A 105 -0.91 -10.98 5.70
CA PHE A 105 0.31 -10.63 6.40
C PHE A 105 1.27 -11.82 6.44
N ALA A 106 0.79 -13.00 6.84
CA ALA A 106 1.57 -14.24 6.87
C ALA A 106 2.17 -14.60 5.49
N HIS A 107 1.41 -14.38 4.41
CA HIS A 107 1.88 -14.62 3.05
C HIS A 107 2.96 -13.62 2.63
N SER A 108 2.67 -12.31 2.72
CA SER A 108 3.46 -11.26 2.08
C SER A 108 4.60 -10.74 2.97
N PHE A 109 4.34 -10.59 4.28
CA PHE A 109 5.21 -9.87 5.21
C PHE A 109 5.88 -10.77 6.25
N VAL A 110 5.59 -12.08 6.24
CA VAL A 110 6.27 -13.08 7.06
C VAL A 110 7.06 -14.05 6.18
N ARG A 111 6.44 -14.62 5.13
CA ARG A 111 7.06 -15.60 4.23
C ARG A 111 7.59 -14.99 2.94
N GLY A 112 6.92 -13.93 2.46
CA GLY A 112 7.16 -13.29 1.17
C GLY A 112 8.34 -12.32 1.15
N ASN A 113 8.50 -11.64 0.02
CA ASN A 113 9.62 -10.75 -0.25
C ASN A 113 9.56 -9.40 0.50
N TRP A 114 8.44 -9.05 1.15
CA TRP A 114 8.30 -7.87 2.01
C TRP A 114 8.51 -8.18 3.50
N ARG A 115 9.07 -9.33 3.85
CA ARG A 115 9.25 -9.79 5.22
C ARG A 115 10.38 -9.10 5.97
N ASN A 116 11.32 -8.52 5.24
CA ASN A 116 12.59 -8.05 5.80
C ASN A 116 12.92 -6.64 5.28
N GLU A 117 13.30 -5.72 6.20
CA GLU A 117 13.64 -4.34 5.86
C GLU A 117 14.86 -4.27 4.93
N GLU A 118 15.83 -5.17 5.07
CA GLU A 118 17.03 -5.18 4.23
C GLU A 118 16.72 -5.60 2.80
N GLU A 119 15.83 -6.57 2.59
CA GLU A 119 15.49 -7.08 1.25
C GLU A 119 14.46 -6.19 0.53
N SER A 120 13.56 -5.53 1.27
CA SER A 120 12.53 -4.64 0.75
C SER A 120 12.60 -3.28 1.42
N THR A 121 11.73 -3.02 2.40
CA THR A 121 11.69 -1.81 3.23
C THR A 121 10.79 -2.07 4.45
N PHE A 122 10.69 -1.09 5.37
CA PHE A 122 9.84 -1.19 6.55
C PHE A 122 8.33 -1.22 6.18
N MET A 123 7.53 -1.88 7.03
CA MET A 123 6.13 -2.22 6.76
C MET A 123 5.26 -1.01 6.37
N LEU A 124 5.41 0.11 7.07
CA LEU A 124 4.60 1.30 6.82
C LEU A 124 4.81 1.85 5.40
N LEU A 125 6.04 1.82 4.89
CA LEU A 125 6.33 2.26 3.52
C LEU A 125 5.88 1.22 2.49
N ALA A 126 6.22 -0.06 2.69
CA ALA A 126 5.87 -1.13 1.75
C ALA A 126 4.35 -1.25 1.54
N LYS A 127 3.59 -1.12 2.62
CA LYS A 127 2.13 -1.34 2.63
C LYS A 127 1.33 -0.05 2.69
N CYS A 128 1.60 0.83 3.64
CA CYS A 128 0.75 1.96 3.98
C CYS A 128 1.13 3.29 3.31
N CYS A 129 2.06 3.31 2.36
CA CYS A 129 2.27 4.51 1.54
C CYS A 129 0.99 4.94 0.79
N HIS A 130 0.11 3.98 0.45
CA HIS A 130 -1.23 4.26 -0.09
C HIS A 130 -2.12 5.01 0.90
N GLU A 131 -2.16 4.55 2.17
CA GLU A 131 -3.02 5.09 3.23
C GLU A 131 -2.55 6.49 3.61
N LEU A 132 -1.24 6.68 3.75
CA LEU A 132 -0.65 8.00 3.99
C LEU A 132 -0.93 8.97 2.84
N ASP A 133 -0.89 8.47 1.61
CA ASP A 133 -1.23 9.24 0.41
C ASP A 133 -2.72 9.66 0.40
N ILE A 134 -3.62 8.76 0.77
CA ILE A 134 -5.05 9.06 0.90
C ILE A 134 -5.31 10.10 1.98
N LEU A 135 -4.64 10.03 3.12
CA LEU A 135 -4.79 11.04 4.17
C LEU A 135 -4.36 12.42 3.70
N VAL A 136 -3.21 12.53 3.02
CA VAL A 136 -2.74 13.79 2.40
C VAL A 136 -3.75 14.28 1.35
N TYR A 137 -4.25 13.39 0.51
CA TYR A 137 -5.22 13.70 -0.54
C TYR A 137 -6.55 14.24 -0.01
N LEU A 138 -7.09 13.63 1.05
CA LEU A 138 -8.38 14.03 1.63
C LEU A 138 -8.26 15.31 2.46
N ILE A 139 -7.20 15.45 3.23
CA ILE A 139 -6.96 16.64 4.09
C ILE A 139 -6.55 17.85 3.24
N GLY A 140 -5.81 17.63 2.16
CA GLY A 140 -5.42 18.69 1.22
C GLY A 140 -4.36 19.64 1.76
N ALA A 141 -3.51 19.21 2.68
CA ALA A 141 -2.40 19.96 3.26
C ALA A 141 -1.19 19.03 3.48
N ASN A 142 0.01 19.61 3.65
CA ASN A 142 1.18 18.86 4.05
C ASN A 142 1.09 18.46 5.54
N CYS A 143 1.63 17.30 5.86
CA CYS A 143 1.85 16.90 7.24
C CYS A 143 3.06 17.64 7.80
N SER A 144 2.94 18.19 9.00
CA SER A 144 4.01 18.96 9.67
C SER A 144 4.73 18.17 10.74
N ALA A 145 4.04 17.21 11.39
CA ALA A 145 4.61 16.39 12.46
C ALA A 145 3.92 15.04 12.57
N VAL A 146 4.67 14.03 13.03
CA VAL A 146 4.19 12.67 13.27
C VAL A 146 4.72 12.11 14.58
N SER A 147 3.93 11.21 15.21
CA SER A 147 4.34 10.32 16.28
C SER A 147 3.87 8.91 15.95
N SER A 148 4.72 7.91 16.13
CA SER A 148 4.42 6.54 15.72
C SER A 148 4.94 5.51 16.70
N MET A 149 4.16 4.45 16.94
CA MET A 149 4.49 3.29 17.78
C MET A 149 4.05 2.02 17.06
N GLY A 150 4.82 0.97 17.22
CA GLY A 150 4.53 -0.33 16.63
C GLY A 150 5.70 -1.29 16.78
N GLU A 151 5.41 -2.58 16.74
CA GLU A 151 6.41 -3.62 16.93
C GLU A 151 6.06 -4.92 16.18
N LEU A 152 7.00 -5.87 16.17
CA LEU A 152 6.79 -7.26 15.77
C LEU A 152 6.52 -8.07 17.03
N SER A 153 5.25 -8.33 17.34
CA SER A 153 4.83 -8.91 18.62
C SER A 153 4.41 -10.37 18.54
N TRP A 154 4.05 -10.86 17.35
CA TRP A 154 3.50 -12.20 17.18
C TRP A 154 4.28 -13.08 16.20
N PHE A 155 4.63 -12.56 15.04
CA PHE A 155 5.28 -13.31 13.96
C PHE A 155 6.81 -13.29 14.10
N TYR A 156 7.34 -13.75 15.23
CA TYR A 156 8.78 -13.72 15.49
C TYR A 156 9.37 -15.11 15.71
N PRO A 157 10.66 -15.34 15.39
CA PRO A 157 11.36 -16.58 15.70
C PRO A 157 11.38 -16.85 17.20
N GLY A 158 11.04 -18.08 17.60
CA GLY A 158 11.01 -18.46 19.02
C GLY A 158 9.65 -18.25 19.70
N ASN A 159 8.62 -17.81 18.98
CA ASN A 159 7.25 -17.81 19.51
C ASN A 159 6.86 -19.23 19.98
N PRO A 160 6.25 -19.40 21.20
CA PRO A 160 5.86 -20.72 21.73
C PRO A 160 4.89 -21.49 20.86
N GLU A 161 4.19 -20.83 19.95
CA GLU A 161 3.29 -21.48 18.99
C GLU A 161 4.02 -22.21 17.85
N LYS A 162 5.34 -22.07 17.73
CA LYS A 162 6.13 -22.78 16.74
C LYS A 162 6.05 -24.31 16.97
N GLY A 163 5.60 -25.05 15.95
CA GLY A 163 5.54 -26.52 16.01
C GLY A 163 6.67 -27.20 15.26
N ALA A 164 7.14 -26.59 14.17
CA ALA A 164 8.24 -27.06 13.33
C ALA A 164 8.78 -25.90 12.50
N ASP A 165 9.85 -26.10 11.72
CA ASP A 165 10.37 -25.07 10.80
C ASP A 165 9.52 -24.94 9.54
N PHE A 166 8.89 -26.03 9.11
CA PHE A 166 8.02 -26.07 7.92
C PHE A 166 6.62 -26.57 8.26
N CYS A 167 5.60 -26.02 7.58
CA CYS A 167 4.20 -26.38 7.83
C CYS A 167 3.90 -27.86 7.55
N PHE A 168 4.54 -28.46 6.55
CA PHE A 168 4.33 -29.88 6.20
C PHE A 168 4.98 -30.85 7.21
N GLU A 169 5.97 -30.42 7.98
CA GLU A 169 6.58 -31.18 9.07
C GLU A 169 5.84 -31.00 10.42
N CYS A 170 4.90 -30.00 10.49
CA CYS A 170 4.26 -29.61 11.74
C CYS A 170 3.10 -30.52 12.12
N ALA A 171 3.06 -30.95 13.38
CA ALA A 171 1.95 -31.73 13.93
C ALA A 171 0.68 -30.91 14.21
N LYS A 172 0.77 -29.57 14.32
CA LYS A 172 -0.36 -28.68 14.59
C LYS A 172 -1.25 -28.51 13.35
N LYS A 173 -2.20 -29.41 13.16
CA LYS A 173 -3.07 -29.41 11.94
C LYS A 173 -4.09 -28.27 11.91
N ASP A 174 -4.49 -27.72 13.06
CA ASP A 174 -5.49 -26.64 13.17
C ASP A 174 -4.89 -25.24 13.22
N CYS A 175 -3.60 -25.11 12.88
CA CYS A 175 -2.94 -23.82 12.80
C CYS A 175 -3.59 -22.93 11.74
N PRO A 176 -4.01 -21.70 12.08
CA PRO A 176 -4.63 -20.76 11.13
C PRO A 176 -3.66 -20.31 10.03
N TYR A 177 -2.36 -20.47 10.26
CA TYR A 177 -1.28 -20.12 9.33
C TYR A 177 -0.75 -21.31 8.52
N ASN A 178 -1.46 -22.46 8.55
CA ASN A 178 -1.02 -23.65 7.79
C ASN A 178 -0.95 -23.33 6.30
N ALA A 179 0.25 -23.42 5.72
CA ALA A 179 0.52 -23.02 4.34
C ALA A 179 -0.25 -23.87 3.33
N GLU A 180 -0.29 -25.20 3.51
CA GLU A 180 -0.98 -26.09 2.58
C GLU A 180 -2.48 -25.78 2.54
N LYS A 181 -3.13 -25.64 3.70
CA LYS A 181 -4.56 -25.27 3.78
C LYS A 181 -4.82 -23.93 3.11
N PHE A 182 -3.94 -22.95 3.36
CA PHE A 182 -4.11 -21.60 2.79
C PHE A 182 -4.02 -21.61 1.27
N TYR A 183 -2.99 -22.21 0.68
CA TYR A 183 -2.79 -22.18 -0.77
C TYR A 183 -3.76 -23.06 -1.53
N LEU A 184 -4.24 -24.15 -0.94
CA LEU A 184 -5.33 -24.95 -1.52
C LEU A 184 -6.65 -24.18 -1.58
N ALA A 185 -6.97 -23.44 -0.52
CA ALA A 185 -8.17 -22.58 -0.48
C ALA A 185 -8.03 -21.30 -1.33
N ASN A 186 -6.81 -20.85 -1.61
CA ASN A 186 -6.52 -19.60 -2.29
C ASN A 186 -5.48 -19.75 -3.41
N PRO A 187 -5.81 -20.45 -4.51
CA PRO A 187 -4.85 -20.77 -5.58
C PRO A 187 -4.21 -19.57 -6.26
N LEU A 188 -4.90 -18.42 -6.30
CA LEU A 188 -4.39 -17.18 -6.89
C LEU A 188 -3.16 -16.60 -6.15
N TRP A 189 -2.91 -17.04 -4.92
CA TRP A 189 -1.74 -16.64 -4.14
C TRP A 189 -0.51 -17.54 -4.33
N VAL A 190 -0.65 -18.60 -5.11
CA VAL A 190 0.48 -19.47 -5.48
C VAL A 190 1.39 -18.71 -6.45
N LYS A 191 2.65 -18.54 -6.08
CA LYS A 191 3.63 -17.73 -6.83
C LYS A 191 4.29 -18.54 -7.95
N VAL A 192 3.53 -18.80 -9.00
CA VAL A 192 3.98 -19.48 -10.24
C VAL A 192 3.40 -18.74 -11.44
N PRO A 193 4.03 -18.83 -12.63
CA PRO A 193 3.54 -18.14 -13.83
C PRO A 193 2.14 -18.58 -14.27
N ALA A 194 1.82 -19.86 -14.09
CA ALA A 194 0.49 -20.41 -14.36
C ALA A 194 0.27 -21.68 -13.52
N LEU A 195 -0.97 -21.88 -13.07
CA LEU A 195 -1.39 -23.14 -12.45
C LEU A 195 -1.89 -24.10 -13.53
N PRO A 196 -1.63 -25.41 -13.39
CA PRO A 196 -2.20 -26.40 -14.29
C PRO A 196 -3.74 -26.46 -14.15
N GLU A 197 -4.41 -26.76 -15.24
CA GLU A 197 -5.87 -26.96 -15.25
C GLU A 197 -6.23 -28.28 -14.58
N GLU A 198 -5.52 -29.35 -14.90
CA GLU A 198 -5.67 -30.67 -14.31
C GLU A 198 -4.63 -30.91 -13.21
N GLY A 199 -4.98 -31.66 -12.16
CA GLY A 199 -4.09 -31.98 -11.05
C GLY A 199 -3.67 -30.75 -10.22
N ARG A 200 -4.45 -29.67 -10.21
CA ARG A 200 -4.11 -28.38 -9.56
C ARG A 200 -3.80 -28.54 -8.07
N GLU A 201 -4.61 -29.31 -7.35
CA GLU A 201 -4.38 -29.52 -5.91
C GLU A 201 -3.08 -30.25 -5.63
N GLU A 202 -2.78 -31.32 -6.39
CA GLU A 202 -1.54 -32.07 -6.25
C GLU A 202 -0.32 -31.20 -6.57
N PHE A 203 -0.43 -30.37 -7.61
CA PHE A 203 0.59 -29.40 -7.94
C PHE A 203 0.82 -28.41 -6.78
N ILE A 204 -0.25 -27.82 -6.20
CA ILE A 204 -0.14 -26.89 -5.08
C ILE A 204 0.49 -27.57 -3.87
N ARG A 205 0.09 -28.80 -3.52
CA ARG A 205 0.71 -29.58 -2.44
C ARG A 205 2.19 -29.80 -2.70
N SER A 206 2.55 -30.20 -3.91
CA SER A 206 3.96 -30.43 -4.28
C SER A 206 4.77 -29.14 -4.28
N TRP A 207 4.15 -28.00 -4.64
CA TRP A 207 4.78 -26.68 -4.65
C TRP A 207 5.03 -26.16 -3.24
N VAL A 208 4.03 -26.26 -2.34
CA VAL A 208 4.14 -25.70 -0.99
C VAL A 208 4.94 -26.59 -0.04
N ASN A 209 5.00 -27.90 -0.24
CA ASN A 209 5.67 -28.84 0.65
C ASN A 209 7.13 -29.09 0.27
N ARG A 210 7.88 -28.00 -0.02
CA ARG A 210 9.31 -28.03 -0.36
C ARG A 210 10.09 -27.12 0.57
N LYS A 211 11.25 -27.56 1.05
CA LYS A 211 12.11 -26.77 1.94
C LYS A 211 12.67 -25.53 1.26
N GLU A 212 12.87 -25.57 -0.05
CA GLU A 212 13.37 -24.47 -0.87
C GLU A 212 12.29 -23.38 -1.09
N ASN A 213 11.02 -23.71 -0.85
CA ASN A 213 9.94 -22.75 -1.01
C ASN A 213 9.76 -21.91 0.26
N PRO A 214 10.00 -20.59 0.25
CA PRO A 214 9.84 -19.74 1.42
C PRO A 214 8.42 -19.76 1.98
N TYR A 215 7.43 -20.02 1.14
CA TYR A 215 6.01 -20.09 1.53
C TYR A 215 5.64 -21.35 2.31
N ALA A 216 6.53 -22.36 2.36
CA ALA A 216 6.37 -23.57 3.17
C ALA A 216 6.70 -23.34 4.65
N ARG A 217 7.48 -22.29 4.98
CA ARG A 217 8.00 -22.03 6.32
C ARG A 217 6.87 -21.80 7.33
N CYS A 218 7.12 -22.21 8.56
CA CYS A 218 6.29 -21.80 9.69
C CYS A 218 6.40 -20.28 9.89
N VAL A 219 5.30 -19.60 10.16
CA VAL A 219 5.31 -18.12 10.40
C VAL A 219 6.13 -17.74 11.64
N TYR A 220 6.43 -18.67 12.52
CA TYR A 220 7.26 -18.50 13.72
C TYR A 220 8.70 -19.01 13.53
N ALA A 221 9.10 -19.28 12.27
CA ALA A 221 10.44 -19.72 11.91
C ALA A 221 11.01 -18.92 10.72
N CYS A 222 10.34 -17.82 10.37
CA CYS A 222 10.79 -16.91 9.32
C CYS A 222 11.78 -15.88 9.90
N ASP A 223 12.54 -15.28 9.00
CA ASP A 223 13.53 -14.24 9.27
C ASP A 223 12.94 -12.83 9.04
N ASN A 224 11.63 -12.69 9.20
CA ASN A 224 10.94 -11.41 9.10
C ASN A 224 11.26 -10.50 10.29
N ASP A 225 11.40 -9.20 10.01
CA ASP A 225 11.73 -8.15 10.98
C ASP A 225 10.76 -6.96 10.90
N VAL A 226 9.85 -6.94 9.94
CA VAL A 226 8.86 -5.87 9.80
C VAL A 226 7.78 -5.95 10.87
N VAL A 227 7.28 -4.81 11.32
CA VAL A 227 6.25 -4.72 12.38
C VAL A 227 4.94 -5.38 11.96
N ASP A 228 4.24 -6.04 12.90
CA ASP A 228 2.94 -6.65 12.65
C ASP A 228 1.74 -5.75 13.03
N HIS A 229 2.02 -4.67 13.74
CA HIS A 229 1.08 -3.58 14.00
C HIS A 229 1.80 -2.25 14.22
N GLN A 230 1.16 -1.16 13.82
CA GLN A 230 1.70 0.19 13.97
C GLN A 230 0.58 1.22 14.00
N ILE A 231 0.75 2.26 14.80
CA ILE A 231 -0.09 3.46 14.78
C ILE A 231 0.74 4.67 14.39
N VAL A 232 0.12 5.62 13.68
CA VAL A 232 0.74 6.89 13.29
C VAL A 232 -0.24 8.01 13.57
N ASN A 233 0.13 8.94 14.45
CA ASN A 233 -0.58 10.19 14.67
C ASN A 233 0.09 11.28 13.86
N MET A 234 -0.70 12.10 13.19
CA MET A 234 -0.23 13.13 12.25
C MET A 234 -0.88 14.47 12.55
N GLN A 235 -0.11 15.54 12.40
CA GLN A 235 -0.59 16.92 12.42
C GLN A 235 -0.28 17.56 11.07
N PHE A 236 -1.26 18.30 10.53
CA PHE A 236 -1.16 18.94 9.22
C PHE A 236 -1.04 20.47 9.35
N GLU A 237 -0.42 21.11 8.36
CA GLU A 237 -0.19 22.58 8.34
C GLU A 237 -1.47 23.41 8.45
N ASN A 238 -2.61 22.88 7.99
CA ASN A 238 -3.93 23.53 8.09
C ASN A 238 -4.63 23.31 9.45
N GLY A 239 -3.97 22.68 10.41
CA GLY A 239 -4.49 22.38 11.75
C GLY A 239 -5.27 21.07 11.86
N ALA A 240 -5.53 20.39 10.75
CA ALA A 240 -6.16 19.06 10.79
C ALA A 240 -5.24 18.02 11.42
N THR A 241 -5.85 16.98 11.99
CA THR A 241 -5.13 15.81 12.52
C THR A 241 -5.55 14.53 11.82
N ALA A 242 -4.69 13.52 11.82
CA ALA A 242 -5.07 12.19 11.38
C ALA A 242 -4.44 11.11 12.26
N HIS A 243 -5.12 9.96 12.31
CA HIS A 243 -4.65 8.74 12.91
C HIS A 243 -4.73 7.61 11.90
N LEU A 244 -3.63 6.88 11.74
CA LEU A 244 -3.57 5.65 10.94
C LEU A 244 -3.27 4.48 11.87
N THR A 245 -4.09 3.44 11.79
CA THR A 245 -3.79 2.12 12.37
C THR A 245 -3.47 1.13 11.26
N LEU A 246 -2.33 0.46 11.36
CA LEU A 246 -1.94 -0.70 10.59
C LEU A 246 -1.98 -1.92 11.51
N THR A 247 -2.66 -3.00 11.09
CA THR A 247 -2.70 -4.24 11.87
C THR A 247 -2.77 -5.50 11.02
N ALA A 248 -1.98 -6.51 11.40
CA ALA A 248 -2.06 -7.86 10.85
C ALA A 248 -3.20 -8.70 11.45
N PHE A 249 -3.79 -8.26 12.58
CA PHE A 249 -4.66 -9.07 13.44
C PHE A 249 -6.13 -8.91 13.14
N THR A 250 -6.50 -9.06 11.87
CA THR A 250 -7.90 -9.08 11.42
C THR A 250 -8.18 -10.31 10.58
N LYS A 251 -9.44 -10.75 10.57
CA LYS A 251 -9.87 -11.87 9.74
C LYS A 251 -9.74 -11.54 8.26
N ASP A 252 -10.25 -10.38 7.87
CA ASP A 252 -10.35 -9.96 6.48
C ASP A 252 -9.34 -8.83 6.18
N PHE A 253 -9.03 -8.67 4.92
CA PHE A 253 -8.28 -7.55 4.37
C PHE A 253 -9.26 -6.45 3.93
N TYR A 254 -9.19 -5.27 4.55
CA TYR A 254 -10.05 -4.14 4.21
C TYR A 254 -9.57 -2.82 4.82
N ARG A 255 -10.16 -1.73 4.37
CA ARG A 255 -9.95 -0.38 4.88
C ARG A 255 -11.23 0.19 5.43
N ASN A 256 -11.14 0.89 6.54
CA ASN A 256 -12.23 1.70 7.07
C ASN A 256 -11.73 3.12 7.41
N ILE A 257 -12.60 4.09 7.21
CA ILE A 257 -12.26 5.50 7.39
C ILE A 257 -13.42 6.26 8.03
N LYS A 258 -13.06 7.22 8.90
CA LYS A 258 -13.95 8.22 9.45
C LYS A 258 -13.33 9.60 9.27
N VAL A 259 -14.02 10.47 8.54
CA VAL A 259 -13.62 11.86 8.31
C VAL A 259 -14.57 12.75 9.08
N CYS A 260 -14.07 13.43 10.11
CA CYS A 260 -14.82 14.43 10.86
C CYS A 260 -14.52 15.81 10.28
N LEU A 261 -15.58 16.53 9.93
CA LEU A 261 -15.52 17.87 9.35
C LEU A 261 -16.25 18.87 10.25
N GLU A 262 -16.09 20.16 10.02
CA GLU A 262 -16.70 21.21 10.86
C GLU A 262 -18.22 21.09 10.97
N LYS A 263 -18.89 20.54 9.96
CA LYS A 263 -20.39 20.48 9.87
C LYS A 263 -20.94 19.08 9.62
N GLY A 264 -20.13 18.04 9.80
CA GLY A 264 -20.60 16.68 9.58
C GLY A 264 -19.52 15.62 9.64
N VAL A 265 -19.91 14.37 9.36
CA VAL A 265 -19.06 13.18 9.38
C VAL A 265 -19.31 12.37 8.11
N ILE A 266 -18.23 11.84 7.53
CA ILE A 266 -18.27 10.85 6.45
C ILE A 266 -17.56 9.60 6.97
N GLU A 267 -18.26 8.47 6.97
CA GLU A 267 -17.72 7.19 7.43
C GLU A 267 -17.90 6.12 6.35
N GLY A 268 -16.99 5.18 6.27
CA GLY A 268 -17.14 4.06 5.37
C GLY A 268 -16.18 2.91 5.63
N ASP A 269 -16.60 1.73 5.21
CA ASP A 269 -15.83 0.50 5.16
C ASP A 269 -15.85 0.00 3.71
N MET A 270 -14.67 -0.23 3.14
CA MET A 270 -14.57 -0.65 1.74
C MET A 270 -15.17 -2.03 1.46
N ARG A 271 -15.36 -2.89 2.49
CA ARG A 271 -16.07 -4.18 2.31
C ARG A 271 -17.54 -3.96 1.97
N ASP A 272 -18.16 -3.00 2.66
CA ASP A 272 -19.58 -2.69 2.50
C ASP A 272 -19.85 -1.89 1.22
N LYS A 273 -18.78 -1.30 0.64
CA LYS A 273 -18.86 -0.45 -0.55
C LYS A 273 -19.82 0.73 -0.39
N LYS A 274 -20.02 1.18 0.84
CA LYS A 274 -20.97 2.23 1.22
C LYS A 274 -20.28 3.32 2.00
N LEU A 275 -20.79 4.54 1.85
CA LEU A 275 -20.44 5.69 2.68
C LEU A 275 -21.68 6.12 3.46
N ARG A 276 -21.51 6.33 4.75
CA ARG A 276 -22.47 7.01 5.62
C ARG A 276 -22.09 8.47 5.68
N VAL A 277 -23.03 9.33 5.37
CA VAL A 277 -22.81 10.77 5.25
C VAL A 277 -23.80 11.47 6.16
N CYS A 278 -23.30 12.09 7.24
CA CYS A 278 -24.12 12.81 8.20
C CYS A 278 -23.74 14.30 8.20
N ARG A 279 -24.68 15.17 7.84
CA ARG A 279 -24.58 16.60 8.09
C ARG A 279 -25.25 16.93 9.42
N PHE A 280 -24.61 17.71 10.27
CA PHE A 280 -25.18 18.02 11.57
C PHE A 280 -26.57 18.70 11.42
N GLY A 281 -27.55 18.16 12.13
CA GLY A 281 -28.94 18.59 12.07
C GLY A 281 -29.75 18.09 10.87
N GLN A 282 -29.21 17.18 10.07
CA GLN A 282 -29.89 16.53 8.94
C GLN A 282 -29.97 15.02 9.13
N GLU A 283 -30.84 14.36 8.38
CA GLU A 283 -30.88 12.91 8.31
C GLU A 283 -29.61 12.35 7.65
N GLU A 284 -29.25 11.13 8.06
CA GLU A 284 -28.11 10.40 7.51
C GLU A 284 -28.41 9.91 6.09
N GLU A 285 -27.46 10.10 5.19
CA GLU A 285 -27.48 9.61 3.81
C GLU A 285 -26.54 8.40 3.68
N ILE A 286 -27.00 7.34 3.02
CA ILE A 286 -26.17 6.19 2.63
C ILE A 286 -25.91 6.27 1.13
N ILE A 287 -24.64 6.36 0.74
CA ILE A 287 -24.21 6.32 -0.66
C ILE A 287 -23.70 4.91 -0.96
N ASP A 288 -24.38 4.18 -1.81
CA ASP A 288 -23.97 2.86 -2.29
C ASP A 288 -23.06 3.01 -3.51
N LEU A 289 -21.87 2.41 -3.45
CA LEU A 289 -20.85 2.43 -4.49
C LEU A 289 -20.59 1.05 -5.11
N SER A 290 -21.44 0.07 -4.82
CA SER A 290 -21.22 -1.35 -5.20
C SER A 290 -20.99 -1.54 -6.69
N ASP A 291 -21.73 -0.84 -7.54
CA ASP A 291 -21.62 -0.94 -9.01
C ASP A 291 -20.31 -0.35 -9.57
N ALA A 292 -19.63 0.48 -8.79
CA ALA A 292 -18.40 1.14 -9.21
C ALA A 292 -17.12 0.35 -8.85
N PHE A 293 -17.25 -0.74 -8.08
CA PHE A 293 -16.13 -1.58 -7.65
C PHE A 293 -15.87 -2.70 -8.67
N SER A 294 -14.66 -2.75 -9.24
CA SER A 294 -14.33 -3.69 -10.33
C SER A 294 -13.05 -4.50 -10.14
N ASP A 295 -12.15 -4.14 -9.22
CA ASP A 295 -10.85 -4.79 -9.02
C ASP A 295 -10.45 -4.87 -7.54
N ALA A 296 -9.25 -5.39 -7.26
CA ALA A 296 -8.72 -5.58 -5.90
C ALA A 296 -8.54 -4.26 -5.11
N HIS A 297 -8.39 -3.13 -5.80
CA HIS A 297 -8.33 -1.79 -5.21
C HIS A 297 -9.64 -1.01 -5.35
N GLY A 298 -10.75 -1.74 -5.50
CA GLY A 298 -12.09 -1.16 -5.58
C GLY A 298 -12.33 -0.34 -6.84
N GLY A 299 -11.76 -0.74 -7.99
CA GLY A 299 -11.88 -0.04 -9.26
C GLY A 299 -10.83 1.03 -9.50
N GLY A 300 -9.79 1.08 -8.67
CA GLY A 300 -8.71 2.08 -8.78
C GLY A 300 -7.71 1.78 -9.89
N ASP A 301 -7.39 0.51 -10.12
CA ASP A 301 -6.36 0.10 -11.08
C ASP A 301 -6.73 0.49 -12.51
N ALA A 302 -7.92 0.14 -12.98
CA ALA A 302 -8.39 0.48 -14.30
C ALA A 302 -8.44 2.00 -14.53
N ARG A 303 -8.94 2.76 -13.54
CA ARG A 303 -9.05 4.22 -13.63
C ARG A 303 -7.71 4.93 -13.60
N LEU A 304 -6.70 4.37 -12.94
CA LEU A 304 -5.32 4.87 -13.06
C LEU A 304 -4.81 4.73 -14.49
N ILE A 305 -5.04 3.57 -15.13
CA ILE A 305 -4.61 3.34 -16.52
C ILE A 305 -5.35 4.28 -17.46
N ASP A 306 -6.65 4.50 -17.29
CA ASP A 306 -7.40 5.48 -18.09
C ASP A 306 -6.79 6.90 -17.96
N ASP A 307 -6.45 7.33 -16.73
CA ASP A 307 -5.78 8.61 -16.47
C ASP A 307 -4.42 8.71 -17.18
N VAL A 308 -3.64 7.63 -17.13
CA VAL A 308 -2.35 7.53 -17.84
C VAL A 308 -2.54 7.67 -19.35
N CYS A 309 -3.51 6.96 -19.93
CA CYS A 309 -3.83 7.06 -21.36
C CYS A 309 -4.22 8.48 -21.75
N GLU A 310 -5.11 9.14 -21.00
CA GLU A 310 -5.51 10.54 -21.25
C GLU A 310 -4.31 11.50 -21.20
N ILE A 311 -3.37 11.29 -20.28
CA ILE A 311 -2.14 12.08 -20.18
C ILE A 311 -1.21 11.83 -21.35
N MET A 312 -1.03 10.58 -21.76
CA MET A 312 -0.14 10.22 -22.87
C MET A 312 -0.68 10.71 -24.22
N GLU A 313 -1.99 10.73 -24.38
CA GLU A 313 -2.68 11.27 -25.58
C GLU A 313 -2.80 12.81 -25.55
N GLY A 314 -2.35 13.48 -24.49
CA GLY A 314 -2.37 14.93 -24.38
C GLY A 314 -3.76 15.54 -24.04
N ARG A 315 -4.76 14.70 -23.73
CA ARG A 315 -6.09 15.16 -23.30
C ARG A 315 -6.08 15.69 -21.87
N LYS A 316 -5.11 15.26 -21.06
CA LYS A 316 -4.92 15.70 -19.67
C LYS A 316 -3.47 16.12 -19.46
N LYS A 317 -3.26 17.19 -18.73
CA LYS A 317 -1.93 17.76 -18.53
C LYS A 317 -1.17 17.15 -17.34
N PHE A 318 -1.87 16.84 -16.25
CA PHE A 318 -1.27 16.39 -15.00
C PHE A 318 -2.02 15.18 -14.42
N SER A 319 -1.27 14.24 -13.83
CA SER A 319 -1.83 13.15 -13.03
C SER A 319 -2.16 13.62 -11.61
N HIS A 320 -3.19 13.02 -11.03
CA HIS A 320 -3.49 13.17 -9.60
C HIS A 320 -2.40 12.57 -8.69
N THR A 321 -1.60 11.64 -9.23
CA THR A 321 -0.52 10.95 -8.53
C THR A 321 0.86 11.26 -9.15
N SER A 322 1.06 12.50 -9.62
CA SER A 322 2.40 12.95 -10.03
C SER A 322 3.40 12.78 -8.87
N ILE A 323 4.69 12.62 -9.20
CA ILE A 323 5.72 12.42 -8.18
C ILE A 323 5.67 13.48 -7.08
N GLY A 324 5.53 14.76 -7.43
CA GLY A 324 5.42 15.84 -6.44
C GLY A 324 4.22 15.70 -5.50
N ALA A 325 3.06 15.25 -6.03
CA ALA A 325 1.87 15.00 -5.21
C ALA A 325 2.02 13.77 -4.30
N SER A 326 2.88 12.81 -4.68
CA SER A 326 3.07 11.54 -3.98
C SER A 326 4.22 11.57 -2.96
N MET A 327 5.14 12.54 -3.06
CA MET A 327 6.32 12.64 -2.18
C MET A 327 5.96 12.82 -0.70
N GLN A 328 4.85 13.50 -0.41
CA GLN A 328 4.47 13.79 0.98
C GLN A 328 4.17 12.52 1.78
N SER A 329 3.51 11.51 1.18
CA SER A 329 3.23 10.24 1.83
C SER A 329 4.53 9.49 2.24
N HIS A 330 5.56 9.57 1.40
CA HIS A 330 6.86 8.96 1.67
C HIS A 330 7.61 9.70 2.79
N LYS A 331 7.59 11.04 2.79
CA LYS A 331 8.16 11.85 3.89
C LYS A 331 7.51 11.49 5.22
N ILE A 332 6.18 11.37 5.26
CA ILE A 332 5.43 10.92 6.44
C ILE A 332 5.90 9.52 6.87
N ALA A 333 5.98 8.56 5.93
CA ALA A 333 6.40 7.20 6.24
C ALA A 333 7.80 7.14 6.87
N PHE A 334 8.77 7.84 6.30
CA PHE A 334 10.14 7.90 6.84
C PHE A 334 10.19 8.56 8.22
N ALA A 335 9.49 9.69 8.42
CA ALA A 335 9.45 10.37 9.71
C ALA A 335 8.72 9.53 10.78
N ALA A 336 7.65 8.80 10.41
CA ALA A 336 6.94 7.89 11.29
C ALA A 336 7.82 6.70 11.71
N GLU A 337 8.63 6.16 10.79
CA GLU A 337 9.56 5.08 11.12
C GLU A 337 10.69 5.57 12.05
N GLU A 338 11.23 6.78 11.82
CA GLU A 338 12.17 7.41 12.74
C GLU A 338 11.56 7.62 14.13
N SER A 339 10.29 8.07 14.18
CA SER A 339 9.53 8.22 15.43
C SER A 339 9.38 6.88 16.16
N ARG A 340 8.94 5.83 15.46
CA ARG A 340 8.78 4.49 16.02
C ARG A 340 10.09 3.96 16.62
N LYS A 341 11.19 4.06 15.88
CA LYS A 341 12.54 3.65 16.33
C LYS A 341 13.08 4.50 17.49
N SER A 342 12.51 5.68 17.72
CA SER A 342 12.84 6.58 18.84
C SER A 342 11.80 6.53 19.97
N GLY A 343 11.02 5.44 20.11
CA GLY A 343 10.06 5.27 21.20
C GLY A 343 8.83 6.18 21.12
N GLY A 344 8.46 6.64 19.93
CA GLY A 344 7.27 7.46 19.70
C GLY A 344 7.51 8.97 19.77
N GLU A 345 8.76 9.42 19.79
CA GLU A 345 9.07 10.85 19.74
C GLU A 345 8.44 11.54 18.54
N VAL A 346 7.94 12.76 18.73
CA VAL A 346 7.41 13.57 17.63
C VAL A 346 8.52 13.97 16.67
N LYS A 347 8.35 13.66 15.39
CA LYS A 347 9.27 14.04 14.31
C LYS A 347 8.59 15.04 13.37
N LYS A 348 9.36 16.01 12.85
CA LYS A 348 8.93 16.89 11.76
C LYS A 348 9.00 16.15 10.43
N VAL A 349 8.08 16.47 9.51
CA VAL A 349 7.98 15.85 8.18
C VAL A 349 8.58 16.74 7.10
#